data_8f4d1721d2948b4c9a38062eea43eeef
#
_entry.id   8f4d1721d2948b4c9a38062eea43eeef
#
_cell.length_a   1.000
_cell.length_b   1.000
_cell.length_c   1.000
_cell.angle_alpha   90.00
_cell.angle_beta   90.00
_cell.angle_gamma   90.00
#
_symmetry.space_group_name_H-M   'P 1'
#
loop_
_entity.id
_entity.type
_entity.pdbx_description
1 polymer ?
#
loop_
_entity_poly.entity_id
_entity_poly.type
_entity_poly.pdbx_seq_one_letter_code
_entity_poly.pdbx_strand_id
1 'polypeptide(L)'
;MSYRVCFEGHDAEAVVEHGESVLEAAVRAGLAVDYGCSGGNCGLCVARLLDGEVRQISDWDYVFERGQRDGRHFLMCSHTAAADLRLEANIAGGAGQIPLQRFRARVKHIGEAAPDIAVLRLRVSRSHRLRFLAGQEAGLSHPRCGDARLPIASCPCDASELEFHLRARGGAQDDPFAACIAQECRSGDWFDVEAPHGSFVFTGNMERPVVLLAWDTHFAFARSLLEHIVALESDLPIHLYRSGIGEPPYYLDNLCCAWRDALDQMNFTTLPPAGAGGGDAEDAWAERIAADTDLAGSDCYLCLPPPQAQRAAQALEQRGAPPGRIFRAHP
;
A
#
# COMPACT_ATOMS: atom_id res chain seq x y z
N MET A 1 1.42 25.61 11.71
CA MET A 1 1.58 26.19 10.36
C MET A 1 2.07 25.07 9.47
N SER A 2 1.52 24.95 8.29
CA SER A 2 1.92 23.98 7.28
C SER A 2 2.63 24.69 6.13
N TYR A 3 3.57 24.03 5.50
CA TYR A 3 4.37 24.57 4.40
C TYR A 3 4.35 23.62 3.22
N ARG A 4 4.28 24.18 2.01
CA ARG A 4 4.30 23.42 0.77
C ARG A 4 5.75 23.06 0.40
N VAL A 5 5.93 21.84 -0.13
CA VAL A 5 7.21 21.34 -0.65
C VAL A 5 7.00 20.90 -2.08
N CYS A 6 7.71 21.55 -3.01
CA CYS A 6 7.74 21.19 -4.43
C CYS A 6 9.06 20.47 -4.75
N PHE A 7 9.01 19.40 -5.51
CA PHE A 7 10.17 18.62 -5.90
C PHE A 7 10.55 18.91 -7.35
N GLU A 8 11.74 19.46 -7.54
CA GLU A 8 12.26 19.86 -8.84
C GLU A 8 12.35 18.68 -9.82
N GLY A 9 11.86 18.88 -11.05
CA GLY A 9 11.85 17.83 -12.07
C GLY A 9 10.70 16.82 -11.94
N HIS A 10 9.86 16.96 -10.94
CA HIS A 10 8.70 16.13 -10.71
C HIS A 10 7.45 17.01 -10.56
N ASP A 11 6.34 16.58 -11.14
CA ASP A 11 5.03 17.19 -10.88
C ASP A 11 4.47 16.61 -9.56
N ALA A 12 5.19 16.90 -8.47
CA ALA A 12 4.97 16.30 -7.17
C ALA A 12 5.11 17.34 -6.07
N GLU A 13 4.13 17.39 -5.20
CA GLU A 13 4.07 18.30 -4.06
C GLU A 13 3.74 17.52 -2.77
N ALA A 14 4.23 18.03 -1.64
CA ALA A 14 3.84 17.58 -0.31
C ALA A 14 3.56 18.79 0.57
N VAL A 15 2.77 18.59 1.63
CA VAL A 15 2.52 19.61 2.65
C VAL A 15 3.14 19.10 3.96
N VAL A 16 4.12 19.82 4.49
CA VAL A 16 4.76 19.51 5.78
C VAL A 16 3.95 20.14 6.90
N GLU A 17 3.46 19.32 7.81
CA GLU A 17 2.69 19.75 8.95
C GLU A 17 3.57 20.10 10.16
N HIS A 18 2.96 20.70 11.19
CA HIS A 18 3.69 21.07 12.40
C HIS A 18 4.27 19.85 13.12
N GLY A 19 5.60 19.80 13.23
CA GLY A 19 6.32 18.72 13.91
C GLY A 19 6.67 17.53 13.01
N GLU A 20 6.21 17.52 11.77
CA GLU A 20 6.47 16.50 10.77
C GLU A 20 7.82 16.77 10.06
N SER A 21 8.57 15.73 9.75
CA SER A 21 9.74 15.85 8.90
C SER A 21 9.35 15.95 7.41
N VAL A 22 10.23 16.55 6.60
CA VAL A 22 10.05 16.62 5.15
C VAL A 22 9.91 15.22 4.55
N LEU A 23 10.60 14.20 5.10
CA LEU A 23 10.48 12.82 4.66
C LEU A 23 9.09 12.25 4.95
N GLU A 24 8.58 12.42 6.16
CA GLU A 24 7.25 11.94 6.55
C GLU A 24 6.16 12.56 5.67
N ALA A 25 6.22 13.86 5.43
CA ALA A 25 5.31 14.56 4.54
C ALA A 25 5.39 14.03 3.10
N ALA A 26 6.59 13.81 2.56
CA ALA A 26 6.77 13.26 1.22
C ALA A 26 6.21 11.83 1.09
N VAL A 27 6.47 10.97 2.10
CA VAL A 27 5.95 9.60 2.14
C VAL A 27 4.42 9.60 2.30
N ARG A 28 3.89 10.45 3.17
CA ARG A 28 2.45 10.65 3.34
C ARG A 28 1.79 11.14 2.04
N ALA A 29 2.44 12.04 1.30
CA ALA A 29 1.99 12.46 -0.02
C ALA A 29 2.14 11.37 -1.12
N GLY A 30 2.50 10.14 -0.77
CA GLY A 30 2.63 9.04 -1.73
C GLY A 30 3.87 9.09 -2.61
N LEU A 31 4.84 9.96 -2.28
CA LEU A 31 6.04 10.11 -3.07
C LEU A 31 7.06 9.00 -2.77
N ALA A 32 7.53 8.34 -3.79
CA ALA A 32 8.54 7.30 -3.67
C ALA A 32 9.96 7.89 -3.54
N VAL A 33 10.17 8.72 -2.52
CA VAL A 33 11.47 9.31 -2.20
C VAL A 33 12.46 8.25 -1.71
N ASP A 34 13.76 8.49 -1.90
CA ASP A 34 14.78 7.61 -1.35
C ASP A 34 14.90 7.79 0.17
N TYR A 35 14.77 6.71 0.91
CA TYR A 35 15.05 6.66 2.34
C TYR A 35 15.36 5.22 2.80
N GLY A 36 15.89 5.07 4.01
CA GLY A 36 16.19 3.76 4.58
C GLY A 36 16.01 3.73 6.09
N CYS A 37 16.86 4.41 6.85
CA CYS A 37 16.84 4.34 8.31
C CYS A 37 15.83 5.28 8.98
N SER A 38 15.38 6.34 8.33
CA SER A 38 14.55 7.44 8.87
C SER A 38 15.07 8.05 10.20
N GLY A 39 16.34 7.78 10.56
CA GLY A 39 16.97 8.21 11.81
C GLY A 39 18.31 8.93 11.59
N GLY A 40 18.55 9.48 10.40
CA GLY A 40 19.69 10.33 10.13
C GLY A 40 21.03 9.62 9.90
N ASN A 41 21.07 8.29 9.70
CA ASN A 41 22.34 7.55 9.66
C ASN A 41 22.77 7.09 8.26
N CYS A 42 21.82 6.80 7.34
CA CYS A 42 22.15 6.14 6.07
C CYS A 42 22.41 7.11 4.90
N GLY A 43 21.94 8.36 5.00
CA GLY A 43 22.11 9.37 3.95
C GLY A 43 21.22 9.21 2.72
N LEU A 44 20.37 8.18 2.63
CA LEU A 44 19.54 7.94 1.45
C LEU A 44 18.49 9.06 1.23
N CYS A 45 18.01 9.69 2.29
CA CYS A 45 17.05 10.78 2.24
C CYS A 45 17.72 12.18 2.10
N VAL A 46 18.95 12.24 1.61
CA VAL A 46 19.59 13.53 1.31
C VAL A 46 18.82 14.24 0.21
N ALA A 47 18.42 15.47 0.47
CA ALA A 47 17.86 16.39 -0.50
C ALA A 47 18.70 17.67 -0.58
N ARG A 48 18.58 18.37 -1.70
CA ARG A 48 19.20 19.68 -1.89
C ARG A 48 18.14 20.77 -1.87
N LEU A 49 18.30 21.73 -0.98
CA LEU A 49 17.44 22.90 -0.88
C LEU A 49 17.76 23.86 -2.03
N LEU A 50 16.77 24.13 -2.88
CA LEU A 50 16.85 25.08 -3.97
C LEU A 50 16.31 26.44 -3.54
N ASP A 51 15.20 26.44 -2.77
CA ASP A 51 14.55 27.64 -2.24
C ASP A 51 13.83 27.33 -0.93
N GLY A 52 13.65 28.34 -0.07
CA GLY A 52 12.98 28.22 1.21
C GLY A 52 13.95 28.02 2.40
N GLU A 53 13.43 27.54 3.52
CA GLU A 53 14.16 27.35 4.77
C GLU A 53 13.75 26.05 5.45
N VAL A 54 14.72 25.26 5.92
CA VAL A 54 14.51 24.06 6.71
C VAL A 54 15.04 24.24 8.13
N ARG A 55 14.37 23.59 9.09
CA ARG A 55 14.79 23.58 10.49
C ARG A 55 15.03 22.14 10.95
N GLN A 56 16.14 21.92 11.62
CA GLN A 56 16.46 20.64 12.25
C GLN A 56 15.45 20.30 13.35
N ILE A 57 14.99 19.04 13.37
CA ILE A 57 14.08 18.49 14.38
C ILE A 57 14.63 17.25 15.08
N SER A 58 15.67 16.62 14.53
CA SER A 58 16.37 15.49 15.16
C SER A 58 17.85 15.51 14.82
N ASP A 59 18.67 14.90 15.69
CA ASP A 59 20.10 14.73 15.45
C ASP A 59 20.36 13.65 14.39
N TRP A 60 21.54 13.68 13.79
CA TRP A 60 21.99 12.69 12.81
C TRP A 60 23.49 12.40 12.93
N ASP A 61 23.89 11.18 12.56
CA ASP A 61 25.28 10.73 12.51
C ASP A 61 25.84 10.65 11.06
N TYR A 62 25.01 10.94 10.06
CA TYR A 62 25.42 10.89 8.65
C TYR A 62 26.47 11.95 8.35
N VAL A 63 27.54 11.52 7.68
CA VAL A 63 28.60 12.42 7.22
C VAL A 63 28.38 12.72 5.74
N PHE A 64 27.98 13.95 5.44
CA PHE A 64 27.78 14.40 4.06
C PHE A 64 29.05 14.24 3.22
N GLU A 65 28.89 13.78 1.99
CA GLU A 65 29.97 13.68 1.01
C GLU A 65 30.55 15.07 0.65
N ARG A 66 31.72 15.09 0.03
CA ARG A 66 32.43 16.35 -0.27
C ARG A 66 31.56 17.30 -1.13
N GLY A 67 30.75 16.78 -2.09
CA GLY A 67 29.87 17.57 -2.93
C GLY A 67 28.56 18.01 -2.26
N GLN A 68 28.26 17.46 -1.08
CA GLN A 68 27.04 17.75 -0.31
C GLN A 68 27.29 18.73 0.85
N ARG A 69 28.54 19.25 1.02
CA ARG A 69 28.91 20.14 2.12
C ARG A 69 28.78 21.62 1.75
N ASP A 70 27.87 21.94 0.86
CA ASP A 70 27.64 23.32 0.36
C ASP A 70 26.64 24.11 1.24
N GLY A 71 26.18 23.52 2.34
CA GLY A 71 25.18 24.11 3.23
C GLY A 71 23.75 24.09 2.68
N ARG A 72 23.54 23.49 1.51
CA ARG A 72 22.20 23.32 0.89
C ARG A 72 21.68 21.90 0.96
N HIS A 73 22.54 20.92 1.25
CA HIS A 73 22.10 19.54 1.42
C HIS A 73 21.70 19.29 2.88
N PHE A 74 20.59 18.57 3.04
CA PHE A 74 20.06 18.19 4.34
C PHE A 74 19.41 16.79 4.27
N LEU A 75 19.16 16.19 5.42
CA LEU A 75 18.44 14.93 5.52
C LEU A 75 16.95 15.22 5.70
N MET A 76 16.10 14.80 4.77
CA MET A 76 14.66 14.99 4.87
C MET A 76 14.06 14.39 6.15
N CYS A 77 14.63 13.29 6.67
CA CYS A 77 14.14 12.63 7.90
C CYS A 77 14.48 13.40 9.19
N SER A 78 15.42 14.34 9.15
CA SER A 78 15.90 15.07 10.34
C SER A 78 15.54 16.55 10.32
N HIS A 79 14.83 17.00 9.29
CA HIS A 79 14.44 18.39 9.12
C HIS A 79 12.95 18.54 8.81
N THR A 80 12.38 19.63 9.31
CA THR A 80 11.02 20.11 8.96
C THR A 80 11.12 21.38 8.11
N ALA A 81 10.04 21.74 7.44
CA ALA A 81 9.93 23.01 6.73
C ALA A 81 9.76 24.18 7.70
N ALA A 82 10.45 25.30 7.45
CA ALA A 82 10.29 26.58 8.14
C ALA A 82 9.69 27.67 7.22
N ALA A 83 9.63 27.40 5.91
CA ALA A 83 8.97 28.17 4.86
C ALA A 83 8.53 27.19 3.77
N ASP A 84 7.82 27.67 2.74
CA ASP A 84 7.60 26.87 1.53
C ASP A 84 8.94 26.48 0.90
N LEU A 85 9.07 25.22 0.46
CA LEU A 85 10.33 24.66 0.00
C LEU A 85 10.28 24.29 -1.48
N ARG A 86 11.40 24.46 -2.15
CA ARG A 86 11.71 23.83 -3.43
C ARG A 86 12.97 22.98 -3.28
N LEU A 87 12.84 21.70 -3.53
CA LEU A 87 13.88 20.70 -3.27
C LEU A 87 14.26 19.94 -4.55
N GLU A 88 15.50 19.50 -4.60
CA GLU A 88 15.96 18.44 -5.48
C GLU A 88 16.19 17.18 -4.63
N ALA A 89 15.42 16.12 -4.91
CA ALA A 89 15.51 14.84 -4.23
C ALA A 89 15.33 13.70 -5.22
N ASN A 90 15.83 12.52 -4.89
CA ASN A 90 15.64 11.34 -5.71
C ASN A 90 14.26 10.74 -5.43
N ILE A 91 13.35 10.87 -6.40
CA ILE A 91 11.99 10.34 -6.36
C ILE A 91 11.85 9.32 -7.49
N ALA A 92 11.40 8.10 -7.15
CA ALA A 92 11.06 7.12 -8.17
C ALA A 92 9.77 7.55 -8.88
N GLY A 93 9.79 7.61 -10.21
CA GLY A 93 8.65 7.99 -11.05
C GLY A 93 7.57 6.90 -11.17
N GLY A 94 7.71 5.79 -10.43
CA GLY A 94 6.75 4.68 -10.40
C GLY A 94 7.31 3.41 -9.78
N ALA A 95 6.48 2.39 -9.66
CA ALA A 95 6.80 1.10 -9.02
C ALA A 95 8.08 0.45 -9.56
N GLY A 96 8.30 0.51 -10.88
CA GLY A 96 9.48 -0.10 -11.52
C GLY A 96 10.81 0.60 -11.26
N GLN A 97 10.80 1.79 -10.65
CA GLN A 97 12.02 2.53 -10.30
C GLN A 97 12.45 2.34 -8.85
N ILE A 98 11.63 1.69 -8.02
CA ILE A 98 12.01 1.35 -6.65
C ILE A 98 12.93 0.13 -6.70
N PRO A 99 14.18 0.23 -6.21
CA PRO A 99 15.09 -0.90 -6.20
C PRO A 99 14.56 -2.05 -5.35
N LEU A 100 14.81 -3.28 -5.83
CA LEU A 100 14.52 -4.49 -5.07
C LEU A 100 15.41 -4.55 -3.82
N GLN A 101 14.82 -4.69 -2.67
CA GLN A 101 15.48 -4.73 -1.37
C GLN A 101 15.41 -6.14 -0.80
N ARG A 102 16.50 -6.60 -0.19
CA ARG A 102 16.59 -7.92 0.47
C ARG A 102 16.98 -7.71 1.92
N PHE A 103 16.18 -8.23 2.83
CA PHE A 103 16.41 -8.10 4.26
C PHE A 103 15.73 -9.24 5.01
N ARG A 104 16.03 -9.34 6.31
CA ARG A 104 15.35 -10.27 7.21
C ARG A 104 14.34 -9.52 8.07
N ALA A 105 13.15 -10.08 8.18
CA ALA A 105 12.08 -9.58 9.05
C ALA A 105 11.69 -10.64 10.09
N ARG A 106 11.35 -10.19 11.28
CA ARG A 106 11.00 -11.07 12.39
C ARG A 106 9.50 -11.15 12.56
N VAL A 107 8.97 -12.35 12.76
CA VAL A 107 7.56 -12.54 13.09
C VAL A 107 7.24 -11.83 14.42
N LYS A 108 6.39 -10.82 14.32
CA LYS A 108 5.82 -10.12 15.47
C LYS A 108 4.59 -10.87 15.98
N HIS A 109 3.71 -11.26 15.06
CA HIS A 109 2.44 -11.88 15.39
C HIS A 109 1.93 -12.73 14.21
N ILE A 110 1.30 -13.85 14.55
CA ILE A 110 0.46 -14.62 13.64
C ILE A 110 -0.88 -14.79 14.35
N GLY A 111 -1.96 -14.31 13.72
CA GLY A 111 -3.31 -14.39 14.26
C GLY A 111 -4.25 -15.05 13.27
N GLU A 112 -5.21 -15.80 13.76
CA GLU A 112 -6.33 -16.29 12.96
C GLU A 112 -7.35 -15.16 12.82
N ALA A 113 -7.67 -14.78 11.57
CA ALA A 113 -8.65 -13.75 11.27
C ALA A 113 -10.03 -14.34 10.94
N ALA A 114 -10.04 -15.57 10.45
CA ALA A 114 -11.22 -16.41 10.21
C ALA A 114 -10.74 -17.87 10.05
N PRO A 115 -11.63 -18.87 10.03
CA PRO A 115 -11.26 -20.23 9.74
C PRO A 115 -10.43 -20.31 8.44
N ASP A 116 -9.27 -20.96 8.51
CA ASP A 116 -8.30 -21.11 7.41
C ASP A 116 -7.67 -19.79 6.89
N ILE A 117 -7.89 -18.64 7.52
CA ILE A 117 -7.22 -17.37 7.20
C ILE A 117 -6.36 -16.89 8.35
N ALA A 118 -5.06 -16.79 8.09
CA ALA A 118 -4.08 -16.23 9.01
C ALA A 118 -3.65 -14.82 8.58
N VAL A 119 -3.38 -13.96 9.55
CA VAL A 119 -2.72 -12.67 9.37
C VAL A 119 -1.32 -12.78 9.96
N LEU A 120 -0.31 -12.64 9.10
CA LEU A 120 1.10 -12.64 9.47
C LEU A 120 1.60 -11.19 9.54
N ARG A 121 2.15 -10.80 10.69
CA ARG A 121 2.82 -9.50 10.87
C ARG A 121 4.31 -9.70 11.09
N LEU A 122 5.09 -9.09 10.23
CA LEU A 122 6.54 -9.08 10.28
C LEU A 122 7.04 -7.71 10.74
N ARG A 123 7.96 -7.69 11.69
CA ARG A 123 8.68 -6.48 12.10
C ARG A 123 9.96 -6.35 11.29
N VAL A 124 10.11 -5.21 10.64
CA VAL A 124 11.34 -4.81 9.95
C VAL A 124 12.30 -4.15 10.95
N SER A 125 13.61 -4.32 10.75
CA SER A 125 14.61 -3.67 11.59
C SER A 125 14.50 -2.14 11.51
N ARG A 126 14.74 -1.45 12.62
CA ARG A 126 14.76 0.03 12.65
C ARG A 126 15.80 0.64 11.72
N SER A 127 16.86 -0.10 11.43
CA SER A 127 17.94 0.32 10.51
C SER A 127 17.64 0.03 9.04
N HIS A 128 16.49 -0.59 8.74
CA HIS A 128 16.15 -0.99 7.37
C HIS A 128 14.63 -0.94 7.19
N ARG A 129 14.12 0.20 6.77
CA ARG A 129 12.70 0.33 6.41
C ARG A 129 12.52 -0.05 4.95
N LEU A 130 11.53 -0.88 4.66
CA LEU A 130 11.17 -1.21 3.29
C LEU A 130 10.58 0.01 2.59
N ARG A 131 11.15 0.37 1.46
CA ARG A 131 10.58 1.34 0.54
C ARG A 131 9.69 0.60 -0.47
N PHE A 132 8.41 0.93 -0.51
CA PHE A 132 7.42 0.35 -1.42
C PHE A 132 6.24 1.30 -1.61
N LEU A 133 5.40 1.04 -2.59
CA LEU A 133 4.13 1.73 -2.83
C LEU A 133 2.95 0.85 -2.43
N ALA A 134 1.85 1.49 -2.03
CA ALA A 134 0.61 0.78 -1.70
C ALA A 134 0.13 -0.06 -2.89
N GLY A 135 -0.18 -1.33 -2.64
CA GLY A 135 -0.56 -2.29 -3.66
C GLY A 135 0.58 -3.17 -4.20
N GLN A 136 1.82 -2.98 -3.73
CA GLN A 136 2.93 -3.86 -4.11
C GLN A 136 2.98 -5.14 -3.25
N GLU A 137 3.79 -6.09 -3.69
CA GLU A 137 3.97 -7.42 -3.11
C GLU A 137 5.37 -7.60 -2.53
N ALA A 138 5.51 -8.60 -1.66
CA ALA A 138 6.80 -9.11 -1.19
C ALA A 138 6.95 -10.60 -1.45
N GLY A 139 8.15 -11.02 -1.85
CA GLY A 139 8.59 -12.39 -1.76
C GLY A 139 8.99 -12.71 -0.33
N LEU A 140 8.41 -13.74 0.24
CA LEU A 140 8.72 -14.26 1.56
C LEU A 140 9.35 -15.64 1.43
N SER A 141 10.48 -15.87 2.11
CA SER A 141 11.15 -17.18 2.19
C SER A 141 11.28 -17.59 3.65
N HIS A 142 10.82 -18.79 3.96
CA HIS A 142 10.93 -19.40 5.28
C HIS A 142 11.53 -20.80 5.20
N PRO A 143 12.55 -21.13 6.01
CA PRO A 143 13.34 -22.35 5.83
C PRO A 143 12.54 -23.66 5.94
N ARG A 144 11.39 -23.64 6.62
CA ARG A 144 10.51 -24.81 6.76
C ARG A 144 9.32 -24.82 5.81
N CYS A 145 8.82 -23.63 5.46
CA CYS A 145 7.56 -23.50 4.71
C CYS A 145 7.76 -23.20 3.22
N GLY A 146 9.02 -22.90 2.78
CA GLY A 146 9.31 -22.54 1.41
C GLY A 146 9.07 -21.07 1.11
N ASP A 147 8.73 -20.77 -0.12
CA ASP A 147 8.68 -19.44 -0.69
C ASP A 147 7.26 -19.09 -1.16
N ALA A 148 6.85 -17.86 -0.98
CA ALA A 148 5.63 -17.32 -1.57
C ALA A 148 5.79 -15.85 -1.91
N ARG A 149 5.01 -15.37 -2.89
CA ARG A 149 4.84 -13.94 -3.16
C ARG A 149 3.45 -13.51 -2.72
N LEU A 150 3.38 -12.50 -1.86
CA LEU A 150 2.15 -12.07 -1.21
C LEU A 150 1.98 -10.55 -1.27
N PRO A 151 0.75 -10.05 -1.39
CA PRO A 151 0.45 -8.63 -1.26
C PRO A 151 0.84 -8.11 0.12
N ILE A 152 1.46 -6.93 0.16
CA ILE A 152 1.70 -6.21 1.41
C ILE A 152 0.40 -5.49 1.80
N ALA A 153 -0.24 -5.91 2.88
CA ALA A 153 -1.52 -5.38 3.33
C ALA A 153 -1.40 -4.07 4.12
N SER A 154 -0.23 -3.82 4.73
CA SER A 154 0.03 -2.58 5.48
C SER A 154 0.29 -1.39 4.57
N CYS A 155 0.01 -0.18 5.08
CA CYS A 155 0.34 1.07 4.40
C CYS A 155 1.86 1.28 4.31
N PRO A 156 2.40 1.81 3.20
CA PRO A 156 3.80 2.25 3.13
C PRO A 156 4.15 3.35 4.15
N CYS A 157 3.17 4.08 4.66
CA CYS A 157 3.33 5.14 5.66
C CYS A 157 3.95 4.62 6.97
N ASP A 158 3.69 3.34 7.33
CA ASP A 158 4.35 2.65 8.45
C ASP A 158 5.12 1.43 7.95
N ALA A 159 6.30 1.65 7.39
CA ALA A 159 7.18 0.59 6.90
C ALA A 159 7.95 -0.15 8.00
N SER A 160 7.59 0.03 9.28
CA SER A 160 8.18 -0.70 10.41
C SER A 160 7.59 -2.10 10.57
N GLU A 161 6.38 -2.31 10.06
CA GLU A 161 5.66 -3.57 10.11
C GLU A 161 5.03 -3.89 8.74
N LEU A 162 5.21 -5.14 8.31
CA LEU A 162 4.59 -5.65 7.09
C LEU A 162 3.51 -6.65 7.48
N GLU A 163 2.33 -6.49 6.92
CA GLU A 163 1.20 -7.40 7.17
C GLU A 163 0.86 -8.17 5.89
N PHE A 164 0.55 -9.46 6.05
CA PHE A 164 0.20 -10.38 4.98
C PHE A 164 -1.01 -11.21 5.38
N HIS A 165 -1.91 -11.47 4.44
CA HIS A 165 -3.09 -12.28 4.64
C HIS A 165 -2.95 -13.59 3.85
N LEU A 166 -3.13 -14.72 4.52
CA LEU A 166 -2.91 -16.05 3.97
C LEU A 166 -4.13 -16.93 4.19
N ARG A 167 -4.60 -17.60 3.12
CA ARG A 167 -5.64 -18.64 3.23
C ARG A 167 -5.00 -20.01 3.02
N ALA A 168 -5.07 -20.85 4.05
CA ALA A 168 -4.49 -22.18 4.02
C ALA A 168 -5.36 -23.17 3.24
N ARG A 169 -6.69 -23.07 3.36
CA ARG A 169 -7.66 -24.01 2.78
C ARG A 169 -8.90 -23.29 2.26
N GLY A 170 -9.69 -24.01 1.44
CA GLY A 170 -10.96 -23.51 0.94
C GLY A 170 -10.87 -22.58 -0.27
N GLY A 171 -9.68 -22.36 -0.83
CA GLY A 171 -9.46 -21.70 -2.11
C GLY A 171 -9.63 -22.65 -3.31
N ALA A 172 -9.22 -22.22 -4.50
CA ALA A 172 -9.20 -23.08 -5.69
C ALA A 172 -8.28 -24.30 -5.50
N GLN A 173 -7.24 -24.14 -4.68
CA GLN A 173 -6.34 -25.18 -4.18
C GLN A 173 -5.89 -24.81 -2.76
N ASP A 174 -5.60 -25.82 -1.94
CA ASP A 174 -4.99 -25.60 -0.63
C ASP A 174 -3.57 -25.03 -0.83
N ASP A 175 -3.24 -24.01 -0.05
CA ASP A 175 -1.93 -23.36 -0.09
C ASP A 175 -1.01 -23.97 0.97
N PRO A 176 -0.01 -24.79 0.57
CA PRO A 176 0.89 -25.44 1.52
C PRO A 176 1.78 -24.44 2.29
N PHE A 177 2.14 -23.30 1.68
CA PHE A 177 2.89 -22.26 2.36
C PHE A 177 2.05 -21.65 3.48
N ALA A 178 0.82 -21.22 3.17
CA ALA A 178 -0.10 -20.66 4.16
C ALA A 178 -0.43 -21.64 5.28
N ALA A 179 -0.65 -22.91 4.96
CA ALA A 179 -0.91 -23.97 5.94
C ALA A 179 0.29 -24.18 6.87
N CYS A 180 1.52 -24.23 6.30
CA CYS A 180 2.73 -24.33 7.09
C CYS A 180 2.93 -23.12 8.01
N ILE A 181 2.73 -21.89 7.47
CA ILE A 181 2.85 -20.66 8.28
C ILE A 181 1.89 -20.71 9.49
N ALA A 182 0.64 -21.08 9.25
CA ALA A 182 -0.37 -21.14 10.34
C ALA A 182 -0.02 -22.19 11.42
N GLN A 183 0.58 -23.33 11.03
CA GLN A 183 0.86 -24.44 11.93
C GLN A 183 2.24 -24.37 12.58
N GLU A 184 3.27 -23.98 11.84
CA GLU A 184 4.68 -24.14 12.20
C GLU A 184 5.36 -22.85 12.66
N CYS A 185 4.92 -21.68 12.15
CA CYS A 185 5.56 -20.41 12.51
C CYS A 185 5.13 -19.90 13.89
N ARG A 186 6.07 -19.27 14.57
CA ARG A 186 5.86 -18.67 15.89
C ARG A 186 6.41 -17.25 15.93
N SER A 187 5.91 -16.47 16.89
CA SER A 187 6.49 -15.14 17.17
C SER A 187 7.98 -15.28 17.45
N GLY A 188 8.77 -14.48 16.79
CA GLY A 188 10.23 -14.50 16.87
C GLY A 188 10.94 -15.23 15.75
N ASP A 189 10.26 -16.05 14.94
CA ASP A 189 10.83 -16.65 13.75
C ASP A 189 11.23 -15.57 12.72
N TRP A 190 12.07 -15.95 11.74
CA TRP A 190 12.60 -15.05 10.73
C TRP A 190 12.17 -15.45 9.33
N PHE A 191 11.87 -14.44 8.53
CA PHE A 191 11.70 -14.55 7.08
C PHE A 191 12.81 -13.79 6.37
N ASP A 192 13.32 -14.36 5.28
CA ASP A 192 14.02 -13.61 4.26
C ASP A 192 12.97 -12.95 3.36
N VAL A 193 13.08 -11.65 3.18
CA VAL A 193 12.12 -10.82 2.44
C VAL A 193 12.80 -10.19 1.25
N GLU A 194 12.18 -10.31 0.09
CA GLU A 194 12.57 -9.62 -1.14
C GLU A 194 11.40 -8.75 -1.62
N ALA A 195 11.55 -7.45 -1.61
CA ALA A 195 10.48 -6.51 -1.94
C ALA A 195 11.06 -5.15 -2.43
N PRO A 196 10.28 -4.30 -3.12
CA PRO A 196 8.91 -4.53 -3.56
C PRO A 196 8.83 -5.25 -4.90
N HIS A 197 7.72 -5.92 -5.16
CA HIS A 197 7.37 -6.49 -6.45
C HIS A 197 6.03 -5.93 -6.95
N GLY A 198 5.79 -6.09 -8.26
CA GLY A 198 4.52 -5.72 -8.90
C GLY A 198 4.42 -4.24 -9.27
N SER A 199 3.56 -4.00 -10.26
CA SER A 199 3.27 -2.66 -10.81
C SER A 199 1.87 -2.16 -10.43
N PHE A 200 1.10 -2.96 -9.70
CA PHE A 200 -0.21 -2.57 -9.17
C PHE A 200 -0.01 -1.64 -7.98
N VAL A 201 -0.22 -0.37 -8.21
CA VAL A 201 0.00 0.68 -7.19
C VAL A 201 -1.08 1.75 -7.30
N PHE A 202 -1.29 2.48 -6.23
CA PHE A 202 -2.11 3.69 -6.30
C PHE A 202 -1.45 4.70 -7.22
N THR A 203 -2.22 5.20 -8.21
CA THR A 203 -1.67 6.11 -9.25
C THR A 203 -1.45 7.53 -8.74
N GLY A 204 -1.87 7.84 -7.52
CA GLY A 204 -1.76 9.17 -6.92
C GLY A 204 -2.72 10.21 -7.50
N ASN A 205 -3.63 9.81 -8.39
CA ASN A 205 -4.63 10.75 -8.91
C ASN A 205 -5.72 10.96 -7.84
N MET A 206 -5.67 12.13 -7.21
CA MET A 206 -6.58 12.56 -6.14
C MET A 206 -7.75 13.40 -6.67
N GLU A 207 -8.11 13.24 -7.95
CA GLU A 207 -9.19 14.03 -8.59
C GLU A 207 -10.46 13.22 -8.81
N ARG A 208 -10.42 11.90 -8.62
CA ARG A 208 -11.52 10.99 -8.97
C ARG A 208 -11.87 10.05 -7.83
N PRO A 209 -13.18 9.72 -7.69
CA PRO A 209 -13.62 8.65 -6.80
C PRO A 209 -12.87 7.34 -7.06
N VAL A 210 -12.63 6.59 -6.01
CA VAL A 210 -11.93 5.31 -6.05
C VAL A 210 -12.91 4.17 -5.78
N VAL A 211 -12.95 3.20 -6.68
CA VAL A 211 -13.66 1.94 -6.52
C VAL A 211 -12.66 0.83 -6.27
N LEU A 212 -12.76 0.18 -5.12
CA LEU A 212 -11.96 -0.98 -4.75
C LEU A 212 -12.84 -2.23 -4.79
N LEU A 213 -12.56 -3.18 -5.66
CA LEU A 213 -13.20 -4.49 -5.68
C LEU A 213 -12.22 -5.55 -5.19
N ALA A 214 -12.51 -6.15 -4.05
CA ALA A 214 -11.61 -7.11 -3.41
C ALA A 214 -12.28 -8.46 -3.17
N TRP A 215 -11.56 -9.53 -3.50
CA TRP A 215 -11.99 -10.89 -3.27
C TRP A 215 -11.07 -11.64 -2.32
N ASP A 216 -11.64 -12.26 -1.30
CA ASP A 216 -10.96 -13.09 -0.33
C ASP A 216 -9.66 -12.43 0.21
N THR A 217 -8.54 -13.15 0.30
CA THR A 217 -7.26 -12.63 0.80
C THR A 217 -6.60 -11.58 -0.09
N HIS A 218 -7.03 -11.43 -1.35
CA HIS A 218 -6.63 -10.29 -2.19
C HIS A 218 -7.10 -8.94 -1.63
N PHE A 219 -7.97 -8.98 -0.61
CA PHE A 219 -8.26 -7.80 0.22
C PHE A 219 -7.00 -7.15 0.81
N ALA A 220 -5.90 -7.88 0.95
CA ALA A 220 -4.61 -7.30 1.36
C ALA A 220 -4.18 -6.15 0.44
N PHE A 221 -4.34 -6.27 -0.87
CA PHE A 221 -4.10 -5.16 -1.81
C PHE A 221 -5.00 -3.96 -1.54
N ALA A 222 -6.31 -4.20 -1.46
CA ALA A 222 -7.30 -3.15 -1.24
C ALA A 222 -7.07 -2.43 0.09
N ARG A 223 -6.67 -3.17 1.13
CA ARG A 223 -6.37 -2.60 2.45
C ARG A 223 -5.17 -1.66 2.38
N SER A 224 -4.07 -2.07 1.75
CA SER A 224 -2.89 -1.22 1.57
C SER A 224 -3.22 0.07 0.83
N LEU A 225 -4.01 -0.02 -0.26
CA LEU A 225 -4.47 1.13 -1.03
C LEU A 225 -5.36 2.05 -0.20
N LEU A 226 -6.36 1.49 0.49
CA LEU A 226 -7.30 2.25 1.30
C LEU A 226 -6.60 2.99 2.46
N GLU A 227 -5.78 2.28 3.25
CA GLU A 227 -5.03 2.89 4.33
C GLU A 227 -4.11 4.01 3.83
N HIS A 228 -3.54 3.84 2.63
CA HIS A 228 -2.71 4.86 2.01
C HIS A 228 -3.52 6.08 1.57
N ILE A 229 -4.66 5.89 0.88
CA ILE A 229 -5.56 6.98 0.46
C ILE A 229 -6.06 7.77 1.67
N VAL A 230 -6.40 7.09 2.76
CA VAL A 230 -6.80 7.74 4.02
C VAL A 230 -5.65 8.55 4.62
N ALA A 231 -4.42 8.03 4.57
CA ALA A 231 -3.24 8.74 5.06
C ALA A 231 -2.88 9.98 4.22
N LEU A 232 -3.37 10.07 2.98
CA LEU A 232 -3.26 11.29 2.15
C LEU A 232 -4.27 12.37 2.54
N GLU A 233 -5.12 12.13 3.56
CA GLU A 233 -6.16 13.06 4.03
C GLU A 233 -7.09 13.54 2.90
N SER A 234 -7.43 12.63 2.00
CA SER A 234 -8.26 12.92 0.84
C SER A 234 -9.74 12.87 1.19
N ASP A 235 -10.51 13.83 0.69
CA ASP A 235 -11.97 13.83 0.75
C ASP A 235 -12.62 13.06 -0.41
N LEU A 236 -11.84 12.34 -1.22
CA LEU A 236 -12.36 11.59 -2.36
C LEU A 236 -13.30 10.48 -1.92
N PRO A 237 -14.46 10.34 -2.58
CA PRO A 237 -15.32 9.20 -2.34
C PRO A 237 -14.61 7.88 -2.62
N ILE A 238 -14.67 6.97 -1.64
CA ILE A 238 -14.11 5.63 -1.74
C ILE A 238 -15.25 4.62 -1.61
N HIS A 239 -15.37 3.72 -2.58
CA HIS A 239 -16.30 2.61 -2.53
C HIS A 239 -15.54 1.30 -2.47
N LEU A 240 -15.60 0.62 -1.33
CA LEU A 240 -15.04 -0.70 -1.14
C LEU A 240 -16.14 -1.76 -1.33
N TYR A 241 -15.96 -2.62 -2.31
CA TYR A 241 -16.77 -3.79 -2.56
C TYR A 241 -15.99 -5.04 -2.21
N ARG A 242 -16.60 -5.94 -1.43
CA ARG A 242 -15.96 -7.18 -1.03
C ARG A 242 -16.81 -8.39 -1.34
N SER A 243 -16.14 -9.41 -1.89
CA SER A 243 -16.65 -10.76 -2.02
C SER A 243 -15.60 -11.75 -1.48
N GLY A 244 -15.96 -13.01 -1.38
CA GLY A 244 -15.07 -14.03 -0.84
C GLY A 244 -15.59 -15.44 -1.05
N ILE A 245 -14.99 -16.37 -0.32
CA ILE A 245 -15.38 -17.77 -0.28
C ILE A 245 -16.42 -17.97 0.83
N GLY A 246 -17.51 -18.67 0.52
CA GLY A 246 -18.62 -18.87 1.45
C GLY A 246 -19.52 -17.66 1.58
N GLU A 247 -20.43 -17.69 2.55
CA GLU A 247 -21.38 -16.62 2.80
C GLU A 247 -20.74 -15.50 3.65
N PRO A 248 -21.18 -14.23 3.46
CA PRO A 248 -20.75 -13.14 4.32
C PRO A 248 -21.27 -13.32 5.76
N PRO A 249 -20.65 -12.66 6.77
CA PRO A 249 -19.56 -11.70 6.63
C PRO A 249 -18.22 -12.37 6.32
N TYR A 250 -17.42 -11.70 5.49
CA TYR A 250 -16.06 -12.14 5.19
C TYR A 250 -15.09 -11.73 6.29
N TYR A 251 -13.87 -12.32 6.28
CA TYR A 251 -12.87 -11.96 7.29
C TYR A 251 -12.56 -10.45 7.23
N LEU A 252 -12.40 -9.83 8.39
CA LEU A 252 -12.16 -8.39 8.57
C LEU A 252 -13.29 -7.46 8.05
N ASP A 253 -14.50 -7.95 7.78
CA ASP A 253 -15.62 -7.08 7.43
C ASP A 253 -15.98 -6.11 8.58
N ASN A 254 -15.75 -6.53 9.83
CA ASN A 254 -15.86 -5.64 10.99
C ASN A 254 -14.92 -4.42 10.90
N LEU A 255 -13.70 -4.60 10.37
CA LEU A 255 -12.77 -3.50 10.12
C LEU A 255 -13.32 -2.58 9.01
N CYS A 256 -13.85 -3.16 7.92
CA CYS A 256 -14.46 -2.39 6.84
C CYS A 256 -15.67 -1.57 7.32
N CYS A 257 -16.50 -2.15 8.20
CA CYS A 257 -17.60 -1.44 8.85
C CYS A 257 -17.07 -0.28 9.73
N ALA A 258 -16.02 -0.52 10.52
CA ALA A 258 -15.42 0.52 11.36
C ALA A 258 -14.85 1.68 10.53
N TRP A 259 -14.23 1.40 9.40
CA TRP A 259 -13.76 2.45 8.49
C TRP A 259 -14.93 3.24 7.88
N ARG A 260 -15.99 2.57 7.39
CA ARG A 260 -17.19 3.23 6.89
C ARG A 260 -17.82 4.15 7.94
N ASP A 261 -17.85 3.70 9.20
CA ASP A 261 -18.47 4.46 10.29
C ASP A 261 -17.59 5.62 10.78
N ALA A 262 -16.28 5.60 10.48
CA ALA A 262 -15.31 6.62 10.88
C ALA A 262 -14.96 7.63 9.77
N LEU A 263 -15.20 7.29 8.50
CA LEU A 263 -14.77 8.07 7.34
C LEU A 263 -15.99 8.44 6.49
N ASP A 264 -16.37 9.72 6.51
CA ASP A 264 -17.55 10.24 5.81
C ASP A 264 -17.53 9.98 4.30
N GLN A 265 -16.33 9.93 3.69
CA GLN A 265 -16.15 9.69 2.26
C GLN A 265 -16.16 8.20 1.89
N MET A 266 -16.24 7.27 2.85
CA MET A 266 -16.13 5.85 2.59
C MET A 266 -17.47 5.12 2.59
N ASN A 267 -17.72 4.35 1.53
CA ASN A 267 -18.81 3.38 1.44
C ASN A 267 -18.25 1.96 1.42
N PHE A 268 -18.96 1.04 2.06
CA PHE A 268 -18.64 -0.38 2.08
C PHE A 268 -19.84 -1.23 1.71
N THR A 269 -19.67 -2.12 0.74
CA THR A 269 -20.71 -3.04 0.27
C THR A 269 -20.18 -4.47 0.19
N THR A 270 -20.86 -5.39 0.84
CA THR A 270 -20.60 -6.82 0.71
C THR A 270 -21.36 -7.38 -0.52
N LEU A 271 -20.64 -8.05 -1.38
CA LEU A 271 -21.15 -8.70 -2.58
C LEU A 271 -21.35 -10.22 -2.34
N PRO A 272 -22.25 -10.88 -3.06
CA PRO A 272 -22.41 -12.33 -2.94
C PRO A 272 -21.14 -13.08 -3.36
N PRO A 273 -20.94 -14.31 -2.83
CA PRO A 273 -19.81 -15.13 -3.20
C PRO A 273 -19.80 -15.49 -4.70
N ALA A 274 -18.62 -15.71 -5.26
CA ALA A 274 -18.47 -16.18 -6.62
C ALA A 274 -19.18 -17.53 -6.79
N GLY A 275 -20.11 -17.63 -7.74
CA GLY A 275 -20.86 -18.87 -8.02
C GLY A 275 -22.22 -19.00 -7.33
N ALA A 276 -22.65 -18.06 -6.51
CA ALA A 276 -23.93 -18.11 -5.78
C ALA A 276 -25.18 -17.81 -6.64
N GLY A 277 -25.18 -18.09 -7.91
CA GLY A 277 -26.38 -17.79 -8.72
C GLY A 277 -26.42 -18.34 -10.14
N GLY A 278 -25.46 -19.18 -10.53
CA GLY A 278 -25.48 -19.84 -11.86
C GLY A 278 -25.13 -18.94 -13.05
N GLY A 279 -24.77 -17.67 -12.81
CA GLY A 279 -24.25 -16.71 -13.78
C GLY A 279 -22.78 -16.34 -13.47
N ASP A 280 -22.15 -15.53 -14.31
CA ASP A 280 -20.86 -14.95 -14.01
C ASP A 280 -21.00 -14.00 -12.81
N ALA A 281 -20.37 -14.36 -11.69
CA ALA A 281 -20.41 -13.54 -10.47
C ALA A 281 -19.88 -12.14 -10.70
N GLU A 282 -18.84 -12.04 -11.51
CA GLU A 282 -18.20 -10.78 -11.88
C GLU A 282 -19.14 -9.84 -12.64
N ASP A 283 -20.08 -10.39 -13.41
CA ASP A 283 -21.10 -9.60 -14.10
C ASP A 283 -22.11 -9.00 -13.10
N ALA A 284 -22.58 -9.81 -12.13
CA ALA A 284 -23.46 -9.35 -11.07
C ALA A 284 -22.78 -8.33 -10.15
N TRP A 285 -21.48 -8.48 -9.87
CA TRP A 285 -20.71 -7.48 -9.12
C TRP A 285 -20.61 -6.18 -9.90
N ALA A 286 -20.28 -6.24 -11.19
CA ALA A 286 -20.18 -5.05 -12.04
C ALA A 286 -21.52 -4.33 -12.18
N GLU A 287 -22.66 -5.05 -12.25
CA GLU A 287 -24.00 -4.47 -12.23
C GLU A 287 -24.26 -3.71 -10.94
N ARG A 288 -23.94 -4.30 -9.81
CA ARG A 288 -24.10 -3.65 -8.50
C ARG A 288 -23.22 -2.41 -8.37
N ILE A 289 -21.94 -2.50 -8.78
CA ILE A 289 -21.00 -1.38 -8.74
C ILE A 289 -21.51 -0.23 -9.64
N ALA A 290 -21.98 -0.54 -10.84
CA ALA A 290 -22.52 0.45 -11.78
C ALA A 290 -23.81 1.12 -11.28
N ALA A 291 -24.60 0.42 -10.47
CA ALA A 291 -25.80 1.00 -9.85
C ALA A 291 -25.46 1.99 -8.71
N ASP A 292 -24.35 1.77 -8.02
CA ASP A 292 -23.96 2.55 -6.84
C ASP A 292 -22.98 3.67 -7.16
N THR A 293 -22.25 3.61 -8.30
CA THR A 293 -21.14 4.52 -8.63
C THR A 293 -21.13 4.98 -10.07
N ASP A 294 -20.63 6.19 -10.30
CA ASP A 294 -20.32 6.68 -11.65
C ASP A 294 -18.98 6.06 -12.12
N LEU A 295 -19.09 4.94 -12.85
CA LEU A 295 -17.91 4.24 -13.38
C LEU A 295 -17.12 5.08 -14.36
N ALA A 296 -17.77 5.96 -15.14
CA ALA A 296 -17.08 6.81 -16.12
C ALA A 296 -16.20 7.87 -15.46
N GLY A 297 -16.57 8.31 -14.25
CA GLY A 297 -15.83 9.29 -13.45
C GLY A 297 -14.81 8.69 -12.49
N SER A 298 -14.81 7.36 -12.27
CA SER A 298 -14.04 6.71 -11.20
C SER A 298 -12.80 5.98 -11.68
N ASP A 299 -11.85 5.78 -10.78
CA ASP A 299 -10.71 4.87 -10.94
C ASP A 299 -11.01 3.53 -10.21
N CYS A 300 -10.96 2.42 -10.95
CA CYS A 300 -11.36 1.09 -10.46
C CYS A 300 -10.12 0.21 -10.22
N TYR A 301 -9.91 -0.22 -8.98
CA TYR A 301 -8.82 -1.11 -8.56
C TYR A 301 -9.36 -2.50 -8.28
N LEU A 302 -8.95 -3.48 -9.09
CA LEU A 302 -9.40 -4.87 -9.01
C LEU A 302 -8.38 -5.71 -8.24
N CYS A 303 -8.66 -5.94 -6.97
CA CYS A 303 -7.88 -6.78 -6.07
C CYS A 303 -8.43 -8.23 -6.10
N LEU A 304 -8.22 -8.89 -7.24
CA LEU A 304 -8.79 -10.18 -7.59
C LEU A 304 -7.70 -11.10 -8.19
N PRO A 305 -7.85 -12.42 -8.11
CA PRO A 305 -7.02 -13.34 -8.89
C PRO A 305 -7.13 -13.07 -10.40
N PRO A 306 -6.06 -13.32 -11.20
CA PRO A 306 -6.00 -12.92 -12.61
C PRO A 306 -7.22 -13.28 -13.47
N PRO A 307 -7.76 -14.52 -13.44
CA PRO A 307 -8.93 -14.88 -14.25
C PRO A 307 -10.19 -14.07 -13.88
N GLN A 308 -10.39 -13.83 -12.58
CA GLN A 308 -11.53 -13.06 -12.08
C GLN A 308 -11.34 -11.57 -12.38
N ALA A 309 -10.13 -11.04 -12.21
CA ALA A 309 -9.81 -9.65 -12.53
C ALA A 309 -10.09 -9.32 -14.00
N GLN A 310 -9.77 -10.25 -14.91
CA GLN A 310 -10.04 -10.08 -16.34
C GLN A 310 -11.54 -10.04 -16.63
N ARG A 311 -12.35 -10.97 -16.08
CA ARG A 311 -13.81 -10.99 -16.27
C ARG A 311 -14.46 -9.76 -15.65
N ALA A 312 -14.09 -9.39 -14.44
CA ALA A 312 -14.61 -8.20 -13.78
C ALA A 312 -14.27 -6.92 -14.55
N ALA A 313 -13.06 -6.80 -15.10
CA ALA A 313 -12.67 -5.67 -15.93
C ALA A 313 -13.58 -5.57 -17.17
N GLN A 314 -13.76 -6.67 -17.91
CA GLN A 314 -14.65 -6.70 -19.07
C GLN A 314 -16.10 -6.34 -18.73
N ALA A 315 -16.61 -6.84 -17.61
CA ALA A 315 -17.97 -6.54 -17.15
C ALA A 315 -18.14 -5.06 -16.76
N LEU A 316 -17.13 -4.44 -16.15
CA LEU A 316 -17.12 -3.00 -15.81
C LEU A 316 -16.99 -2.13 -17.06
N GLU A 317 -16.15 -2.51 -18.03
CA GLU A 317 -16.00 -1.82 -19.32
C GLU A 317 -17.33 -1.78 -20.07
N GLN A 318 -18.05 -2.89 -20.13
CA GLN A 318 -19.40 -3.00 -20.75
C GLN A 318 -20.41 -2.05 -20.10
N ARG A 319 -20.17 -1.63 -18.84
CA ARG A 319 -21.03 -0.72 -18.06
C ARG A 319 -20.49 0.69 -17.97
N GLY A 320 -19.47 1.01 -18.77
CA GLY A 320 -19.01 2.38 -18.97
C GLY A 320 -17.72 2.76 -18.23
N ALA A 321 -17.05 1.82 -17.52
CA ALA A 321 -15.73 2.09 -16.95
C ALA A 321 -14.69 2.24 -18.08
N PRO A 322 -13.92 3.33 -18.15
CA PRO A 322 -12.89 3.49 -19.16
C PRO A 322 -11.75 2.45 -18.94
N PRO A 323 -11.31 1.73 -20.00
CA PRO A 323 -10.25 0.70 -19.86
C PRO A 323 -8.96 1.24 -19.23
N GLY A 324 -8.59 2.48 -19.53
CA GLY A 324 -7.39 3.12 -18.96
C GLY A 324 -7.52 3.50 -17.47
N ARG A 325 -8.68 3.27 -16.85
CA ARG A 325 -8.95 3.52 -15.42
C ARG A 325 -9.30 2.26 -14.64
N ILE A 326 -9.08 1.10 -15.24
CA ILE A 326 -9.24 -0.19 -14.57
C ILE A 326 -7.85 -0.77 -14.31
N PHE A 327 -7.45 -0.77 -13.04
CA PHE A 327 -6.17 -1.27 -12.56
C PHE A 327 -6.37 -2.68 -11.99
N ARG A 328 -5.49 -3.62 -12.36
CA ARG A 328 -5.59 -5.03 -11.94
C ARG A 328 -4.35 -5.43 -11.15
N ALA A 329 -4.55 -6.13 -10.05
CA ALA A 329 -3.47 -6.59 -9.17
C ALA A 329 -2.44 -7.48 -9.89
N HIS A 330 -2.91 -8.24 -10.87
CA HIS A 330 -2.05 -9.04 -11.77
C HIS A 330 -2.52 -8.76 -13.19
N PRO A 331 -1.70 -8.10 -14.03
CA PRO A 331 -2.05 -7.76 -15.41
C PRO A 331 -2.07 -8.99 -16.35
#